data_ededc84788a42a10bf15ce56d9628dea
#
_entry.id   ededc84788a42a10bf15ce56d9628dea
#
_cell.length_a   1.000
_cell.length_b   1.000
_cell.length_c   1.000
_cell.angle_alpha   90.00
_cell.angle_beta   90.00
_cell.angle_gamma   90.00
#
_symmetry.space_group_name_H-M   'P 1'
#
loop_
_entity.id
_entity.type
_entity.pdbx_description
1 polymer ?
#
loop_
_entity_poly.entity_id
_entity_poly.type
_entity_poly.pdbx_seq_one_letter_code
_entity_poly.pdbx_strand_id
1 'polypeptide(L)'
;KEEAVELSSSEQSLLDRLDEYLVTDYGKYEKIISQKNKGALGFIKAVYHQRFVSSFTAAYLSIKRRKNFLEALLRKDDEVIREYAIKIFDEEDFEEDEEDFIKTMKALVEEAKPTVLKEVESLSKLEGDLLPYSPFQQTSNDPKMQQIVNIVTEFTSKRKKVIVFSKYTDTVDEIKKMILNTSNLQKIE
;
A
#
# COMPACT_ATOMS: atom_id res chain seq x y z
N LYS A 1 8.74 22.91 -10.42
CA LYS A 1 9.27 23.15 -9.07
C LYS A 1 8.99 21.88 -8.28
N GLU A 2 10.02 21.22 -7.75
CA GLU A 2 9.87 20.10 -6.83
C GLU A 2 9.56 20.67 -5.43
N GLU A 3 8.59 20.10 -4.75
CA GLU A 3 8.28 20.42 -3.37
C GLU A 3 8.45 19.14 -2.54
N ALA A 4 9.38 19.18 -1.59
CA ALA A 4 9.59 18.10 -0.65
C ALA A 4 8.51 18.12 0.43
N VAL A 5 8.07 16.94 0.85
CA VAL A 5 7.22 16.77 2.04
C VAL A 5 8.13 16.60 3.24
N GLU A 6 7.98 17.49 4.22
CA GLU A 6 8.67 17.32 5.50
C GLU A 6 7.92 16.32 6.37
N LEU A 7 8.61 15.27 6.78
CA LEU A 7 8.10 14.26 7.69
C LEU A 7 8.54 14.57 9.13
N SER A 8 7.66 14.38 10.08
CA SER A 8 8.02 14.37 11.49
C SER A 8 8.93 13.18 11.82
N SER A 9 9.65 13.22 12.94
CA SER A 9 10.51 12.11 13.36
C SER A 9 9.73 10.79 13.52
N SER A 10 8.46 10.84 13.92
CA SER A 10 7.59 9.66 14.03
C SER A 10 7.20 9.09 12.66
N GLU A 11 6.93 9.95 11.69
CA GLU A 11 6.61 9.54 10.31
C GLU A 11 7.84 8.97 9.61
N GLN A 12 9.00 9.58 9.80
CA GLN A 12 10.26 9.03 9.29
C GLN A 12 10.53 7.65 9.89
N SER A 13 10.39 7.49 11.22
CA SER A 13 10.54 6.19 11.89
C SER A 13 9.53 5.15 11.38
N LEU A 14 8.31 5.56 11.03
CA LEU A 14 7.31 4.67 10.45
C LEU A 14 7.72 4.22 9.04
N LEU A 15 8.22 5.13 8.21
CA LEU A 15 8.73 4.81 6.87
C LEU A 15 9.92 3.85 6.95
N ASP A 16 10.88 4.11 7.85
CA ASP A 16 12.03 3.22 8.09
C ASP A 16 11.59 1.80 8.48
N ARG A 17 10.53 1.67 9.30
CA ARG A 17 9.99 0.35 9.68
C ARG A 17 9.27 -0.36 8.54
N LEU A 18 8.63 0.38 7.63
CA LEU A 18 8.06 -0.19 6.41
C LEU A 18 9.15 -0.74 5.49
N ASP A 19 10.25 0.00 5.32
CA ASP A 19 11.41 -0.46 4.55
C ASP A 19 12.09 -1.66 5.22
N GLU A 20 12.24 -1.63 6.55
CA GLU A 20 12.76 -2.77 7.32
C GLU A 20 11.90 -4.02 7.13
N TYR A 21 10.58 -3.92 7.14
CA TYR A 21 9.68 -5.03 6.85
C TYR A 21 9.96 -5.66 5.48
N LEU A 22 10.15 -4.85 4.43
CA LEU A 22 10.45 -5.36 3.08
C LEU A 22 11.80 -6.08 3.01
N VAL A 23 12.77 -5.66 3.80
CA VAL A 23 14.10 -6.28 3.82
C VAL A 23 14.13 -7.52 4.71
N THR A 24 13.55 -7.44 5.91
CA THR A 24 13.68 -8.49 6.94
C THR A 24 12.61 -9.55 6.82
N ASP A 25 11.33 -9.19 6.81
CA ASP A 25 10.24 -10.16 6.87
C ASP A 25 9.88 -10.68 5.47
N TYR A 26 9.66 -9.77 4.53
CA TYR A 26 9.36 -10.15 3.15
C TYR A 26 10.57 -10.81 2.45
N GLY A 27 11.78 -10.29 2.67
CA GLY A 27 13.02 -10.81 2.09
C GLY A 27 13.39 -12.24 2.53
N LYS A 28 12.79 -12.77 3.63
CA LYS A 28 13.00 -14.17 4.03
C LYS A 28 12.50 -15.17 2.98
N TYR A 29 11.45 -14.80 2.27
CA TYR A 29 10.89 -15.68 1.23
C TYR A 29 11.80 -15.85 0.03
N GLU A 30 12.66 -14.89 -0.30
CA GLU A 30 13.65 -15.00 -1.36
C GLU A 30 14.64 -16.17 -1.15
N LYS A 31 14.81 -16.59 0.12
CA LYS A 31 15.70 -17.71 0.51
C LYS A 31 14.99 -19.06 0.47
N ILE A 32 13.67 -19.07 0.58
CA ILE A 32 12.84 -20.28 0.71
C ILE A 32 12.32 -20.72 -0.67
N ILE A 33 11.97 -19.75 -1.50
CA ILE A 33 11.36 -20.02 -2.81
C ILE A 33 12.41 -20.42 -3.85
N SER A 34 12.01 -21.35 -4.73
CA SER A 34 12.81 -21.79 -5.88
C SER A 34 13.14 -20.61 -6.80
N GLN A 35 14.26 -20.73 -7.55
CA GLN A 35 14.71 -19.64 -8.46
C GLN A 35 13.64 -19.22 -9.49
N LYS A 36 12.75 -20.14 -9.90
CA LYS A 36 11.70 -19.88 -10.87
C LYS A 36 10.69 -18.83 -10.39
N ASN A 37 10.46 -18.72 -9.09
CA ASN A 37 9.43 -17.85 -8.49
C ASN A 37 9.99 -16.58 -7.83
N LYS A 38 11.31 -16.36 -7.94
CA LYS A 38 11.96 -15.16 -7.36
C LYS A 38 11.56 -13.87 -8.07
N GLY A 39 11.21 -13.96 -9.36
CA GLY A 39 10.76 -12.80 -10.14
C GLY A 39 9.48 -12.17 -9.58
N ALA A 40 8.46 -12.98 -9.33
CA ALA A 40 7.20 -12.56 -8.74
C ALA A 40 7.38 -11.86 -7.39
N LEU A 41 8.19 -12.46 -6.50
CA LEU A 41 8.44 -11.87 -5.18
C LEU A 41 9.19 -10.54 -5.26
N GLY A 42 10.20 -10.45 -6.13
CA GLY A 42 10.96 -9.22 -6.33
C GLY A 42 10.09 -8.09 -6.88
N PHE A 43 9.20 -8.42 -7.81
CA PHE A 43 8.23 -7.48 -8.37
C PHE A 43 7.27 -6.97 -7.29
N ILE A 44 6.62 -7.85 -6.54
CA ILE A 44 5.69 -7.46 -5.46
C ILE A 44 6.40 -6.59 -4.41
N LYS A 45 7.65 -6.91 -4.07
CA LYS A 45 8.48 -6.08 -3.17
C LYS A 45 8.68 -4.67 -3.71
N ALA A 46 8.98 -4.54 -5.01
CA ALA A 46 9.12 -3.24 -5.65
C ALA A 46 7.81 -2.44 -5.64
N VAL A 47 6.68 -3.12 -5.89
CA VAL A 47 5.34 -2.53 -5.80
C VAL A 47 5.06 -2.00 -4.40
N TYR A 48 5.31 -2.79 -3.37
CA TYR A 48 5.11 -2.34 -1.98
C TYR A 48 5.99 -1.13 -1.64
N HIS A 49 7.28 -1.16 -2.01
CA HIS A 49 8.17 -0.02 -1.81
C HIS A 49 7.60 1.24 -2.49
N GLN A 50 7.17 1.16 -3.75
CA GLN A 50 6.57 2.28 -4.45
C GLN A 50 5.30 2.80 -3.77
N ARG A 51 4.45 1.91 -3.25
CA ARG A 51 3.23 2.29 -2.52
C ARG A 51 3.55 2.94 -1.18
N PHE A 52 4.56 2.45 -0.45
CA PHE A 52 4.98 3.02 0.84
C PHE A 52 5.49 4.44 0.69
N VAL A 53 6.30 4.71 -0.33
CA VAL A 53 6.79 6.07 -0.62
C VAL A 53 5.74 6.95 -1.32
N SER A 54 4.65 6.37 -1.84
CA SER A 54 3.56 7.15 -2.43
C SER A 54 2.78 7.90 -1.38
N SER A 55 2.29 7.21 -0.33
CA SER A 55 1.57 7.79 0.79
C SER A 55 1.41 6.79 1.93
N PHE A 56 1.25 7.26 3.17
CA PHE A 56 0.92 6.39 4.29
C PHE A 56 -0.45 5.74 4.15
N THR A 57 -1.40 6.38 3.48
CA THR A 57 -2.69 5.78 3.12
C THR A 57 -2.50 4.57 2.20
N ALA A 58 -1.67 4.70 1.14
CA ALA A 58 -1.35 3.59 0.26
C ALA A 58 -0.58 2.48 0.99
N ALA A 59 0.33 2.84 1.90
CA ALA A 59 1.03 1.89 2.76
C ALA A 59 0.05 1.11 3.66
N TYR A 60 -0.88 1.80 4.35
CA TYR A 60 -1.90 1.17 5.18
C TYR A 60 -2.71 0.13 4.39
N LEU A 61 -3.22 0.51 3.23
CA LEU A 61 -4.02 -0.39 2.40
C LEU A 61 -3.21 -1.59 1.91
N SER A 62 -1.93 -1.39 1.56
CA SER A 62 -1.05 -2.48 1.13
C SER A 62 -0.74 -3.46 2.26
N ILE A 63 -0.42 -2.95 3.46
CA ILE A 63 -0.16 -3.77 4.65
C ILE A 63 -1.40 -4.57 5.03
N LYS A 64 -2.56 -3.93 5.06
CA LYS A 64 -3.84 -4.59 5.36
C LYS A 64 -4.19 -5.67 4.35
N ARG A 65 -4.06 -5.38 3.04
CA ARG A 65 -4.30 -6.36 1.97
C ARG A 65 -3.36 -7.55 2.10
N ARG A 66 -2.06 -7.31 2.32
CA ARG A 66 -1.07 -8.37 2.50
C ARG A 66 -1.39 -9.27 3.70
N LYS A 67 -1.73 -8.66 4.84
CA LYS A 67 -2.13 -9.40 6.03
C LYS A 67 -3.34 -10.30 5.76
N ASN A 68 -4.41 -9.72 5.20
CA ASN A 68 -5.64 -10.46 4.89
C ASN A 68 -5.39 -11.62 3.92
N PHE A 69 -4.53 -11.42 2.94
CA PHE A 69 -4.14 -12.46 1.99
C PHE A 69 -3.40 -13.63 2.67
N LEU A 70 -2.41 -13.34 3.51
CA LEU A 70 -1.68 -14.37 4.25
C LEU A 70 -2.60 -15.13 5.22
N GLU A 71 -3.50 -14.44 5.89
CA GLU A 71 -4.51 -15.05 6.75
C GLU A 71 -5.48 -15.94 5.94
N ALA A 72 -5.89 -15.50 4.74
CA ALA A 72 -6.73 -16.30 3.85
C ALA A 72 -5.99 -17.58 3.38
N LEU A 73 -4.71 -17.46 3.03
CA LEU A 73 -3.87 -18.62 2.68
C LEU A 73 -3.76 -19.61 3.86
N LEU A 74 -3.57 -19.11 5.08
CA LEU A 74 -3.51 -19.94 6.28
C LEU A 74 -4.83 -20.66 6.57
N ARG A 75 -5.98 -20.02 6.29
CA ARG A 75 -7.33 -20.59 6.44
C ARG A 75 -7.80 -21.39 5.23
N LYS A 76 -7.04 -21.36 4.11
CA LYS A 76 -7.40 -21.99 2.82
C LYS A 76 -8.71 -21.41 2.25
N ASP A 77 -8.90 -20.10 2.36
CA ASP A 77 -10.04 -19.35 1.85
C ASP A 77 -9.79 -18.95 0.39
N ASP A 78 -10.19 -19.83 -0.53
CA ASP A 78 -9.89 -19.71 -1.96
C ASP A 78 -10.58 -18.49 -2.62
N GLU A 79 -11.72 -18.03 -2.10
CA GLU A 79 -12.42 -16.86 -2.63
C GLU A 79 -11.61 -15.58 -2.36
N VAL A 80 -11.19 -15.37 -1.11
CA VAL A 80 -10.38 -14.21 -0.72
C VAL A 80 -9.00 -14.25 -1.37
N ILE A 81 -8.39 -15.43 -1.52
CA ILE A 81 -7.11 -15.60 -2.20
C ILE A 81 -7.19 -15.12 -3.65
N ARG A 82 -8.24 -15.52 -4.39
CA ARG A 82 -8.44 -15.11 -5.79
C ARG A 82 -8.72 -13.62 -5.90
N GLU A 83 -9.60 -13.07 -5.07
CA GLU A 83 -9.89 -11.63 -5.06
C GLU A 83 -8.62 -10.79 -4.85
N TYR A 84 -7.72 -11.25 -3.98
CA TYR A 84 -6.46 -10.57 -3.76
C TYR A 84 -5.52 -10.67 -4.96
N ALA A 85 -5.39 -11.85 -5.58
CA ALA A 85 -4.57 -12.06 -6.76
C ALA A 85 -5.04 -11.13 -7.90
N ILE A 86 -6.33 -11.15 -8.24
CA ILE A 86 -6.92 -10.28 -9.27
C ILE A 86 -6.54 -8.82 -9.04
N LYS A 87 -6.65 -8.31 -7.81
CA LYS A 87 -6.30 -6.91 -7.51
C LYS A 87 -4.83 -6.59 -7.75
N ILE A 88 -3.90 -7.50 -7.45
CA ILE A 88 -2.48 -7.30 -7.75
C ILE A 88 -2.26 -7.26 -9.27
N PHE A 89 -2.90 -8.15 -10.02
CA PHE A 89 -2.70 -8.25 -11.46
C PHE A 89 -3.32 -7.06 -12.19
N ASP A 90 -4.51 -6.61 -11.80
CA ASP A 90 -5.19 -5.47 -12.41
C ASP A 90 -4.48 -4.12 -12.13
N GLU A 91 -3.83 -3.97 -10.96
CA GLU A 91 -3.20 -2.71 -10.57
C GLU A 91 -1.79 -2.52 -11.16
N GLU A 92 -1.11 -3.60 -11.59
CA GLU A 92 0.36 -3.55 -11.79
C GLU A 92 0.88 -4.14 -13.11
N ASP A 93 0.06 -4.43 -14.11
CA ASP A 93 0.49 -5.03 -15.40
C ASP A 93 1.44 -6.23 -15.19
N PHE A 94 1.04 -7.16 -14.34
CA PHE A 94 1.88 -8.29 -13.96
C PHE A 94 1.87 -9.35 -15.07
N GLU A 95 3.05 -9.74 -15.58
CA GLU A 95 3.17 -10.65 -16.72
C GLU A 95 3.01 -12.14 -16.37
N GLU A 96 2.95 -12.50 -15.08
CA GLU A 96 2.78 -13.89 -14.67
C GLU A 96 1.31 -14.33 -14.69
N ASP A 97 1.08 -15.65 -14.80
CA ASP A 97 -0.25 -16.24 -14.71
C ASP A 97 -0.77 -16.19 -13.27
N GLU A 98 -2.00 -15.72 -13.08
CA GLU A 98 -2.65 -15.60 -11.76
C GLU A 98 -2.71 -16.95 -11.03
N GLU A 99 -3.02 -18.03 -11.75
CA GLU A 99 -3.12 -19.37 -11.15
C GLU A 99 -1.75 -19.88 -10.67
N ASP A 100 -0.68 -19.61 -11.43
CA ASP A 100 0.69 -19.97 -11.04
C ASP A 100 1.15 -19.15 -9.82
N PHE A 101 0.78 -17.88 -9.74
CA PHE A 101 1.02 -17.05 -8.56
C PHE A 101 0.32 -17.62 -7.32
N ILE A 102 -0.99 -17.90 -7.40
CA ILE A 102 -1.76 -18.46 -6.28
C ILE A 102 -1.15 -19.80 -5.84
N LYS A 103 -0.80 -20.67 -6.77
CA LYS A 103 -0.17 -21.96 -6.49
C LYS A 103 1.17 -21.80 -5.77
N THR A 104 1.99 -20.84 -6.23
CA THR A 104 3.26 -20.51 -5.60
C THR A 104 3.08 -20.04 -4.17
N MET A 105 2.10 -19.15 -3.93
CA MET A 105 1.84 -18.62 -2.60
C MET A 105 1.26 -19.68 -1.64
N LYS A 106 0.42 -20.59 -2.15
CA LYS A 106 -0.08 -21.75 -1.36
C LYS A 106 1.07 -22.68 -0.96
N ALA A 107 1.96 -23.02 -1.89
CA ALA A 107 3.13 -23.85 -1.60
C ALA A 107 4.05 -23.19 -0.57
N LEU A 108 4.30 -21.88 -0.70
CA LEU A 108 5.08 -21.08 0.25
C LEU A 108 4.54 -21.20 1.67
N VAL A 109 3.22 -21.06 1.84
CA VAL A 109 2.59 -21.12 3.18
C VAL A 109 2.75 -22.51 3.79
N GLU A 110 2.62 -23.57 3.00
CA GLU A 110 2.83 -24.96 3.51
C GLU A 110 4.29 -25.19 3.93
N GLU A 111 5.27 -24.72 3.16
CA GLU A 111 6.70 -24.90 3.43
C GLU A 111 7.23 -23.98 4.55
N ALA A 112 6.69 -22.76 4.65
CA ALA A 112 7.23 -21.72 5.51
C ALA A 112 6.22 -21.19 6.56
N LYS A 113 5.25 -22.00 6.96
CA LYS A 113 4.16 -21.60 7.88
C LYS A 113 4.63 -20.81 9.11
N PRO A 114 5.71 -21.18 9.83
CA PRO A 114 6.19 -20.37 10.98
C PRO A 114 6.66 -18.97 10.58
N THR A 115 7.24 -18.81 9.37
CA THR A 115 7.68 -17.52 8.83
C THR A 115 6.46 -16.66 8.48
N VAL A 116 5.45 -17.27 7.84
CA VAL A 116 4.20 -16.59 7.49
C VAL A 116 3.46 -16.09 8.74
N LEU A 117 3.38 -16.89 9.80
CA LEU A 117 2.75 -16.47 11.06
C LEU A 117 3.49 -15.26 11.68
N LYS A 118 4.82 -15.25 11.68
CA LYS A 118 5.60 -14.10 12.14
C LYS A 118 5.38 -12.85 11.27
N GLU A 119 5.28 -13.03 9.96
CA GLU A 119 4.95 -11.91 9.07
C GLU A 119 3.58 -11.33 9.38
N VAL A 120 2.55 -12.16 9.61
CA VAL A 120 1.21 -11.70 10.01
C VAL A 120 1.25 -10.90 11.31
N GLU A 121 2.07 -11.29 12.29
CA GLU A 121 2.26 -10.52 13.52
C GLU A 121 2.92 -9.15 13.25
N SER A 122 3.97 -9.12 12.42
CA SER A 122 4.64 -7.88 12.01
C SER A 122 3.69 -6.95 11.27
N LEU A 123 2.92 -7.49 10.32
CA LEU A 123 1.92 -6.75 9.56
C LEU A 123 0.81 -6.20 10.45
N SER A 124 0.39 -6.95 11.48
CA SER A 124 -0.62 -6.48 12.43
C SER A 124 -0.14 -5.28 13.25
N LYS A 125 1.14 -5.24 13.61
CA LYS A 125 1.75 -4.08 14.28
C LYS A 125 1.82 -2.88 13.34
N LEU A 126 2.33 -3.07 12.12
CA LEU A 126 2.41 -2.01 11.11
C LEU A 126 1.02 -1.45 10.74
N GLU A 127 0.00 -2.31 10.62
CA GLU A 127 -1.38 -1.87 10.39
C GLU A 127 -1.88 -0.98 11.54
N GLY A 128 -1.59 -1.35 12.79
CA GLY A 128 -1.92 -0.54 13.96
C GLY A 128 -1.22 0.83 13.95
N ASP A 129 0.07 0.86 13.62
CA ASP A 129 0.86 2.10 13.54
C ASP A 129 0.40 3.01 12.37
N LEU A 130 -0.08 2.42 11.28
CA LEU A 130 -0.60 3.13 10.11
C LEU A 130 -2.08 3.54 10.24
N LEU A 131 -2.79 3.07 11.27
CA LEU A 131 -4.22 3.34 11.45
C LEU A 131 -4.59 4.83 11.41
N PRO A 132 -3.78 5.77 11.93
CA PRO A 132 -4.05 7.22 11.82
C PRO A 132 -4.11 7.74 10.38
N TYR A 133 -3.49 7.03 9.43
CA TYR A 133 -3.44 7.39 8.01
C TYR A 133 -4.45 6.58 7.16
N SER A 134 -5.32 5.81 7.82
CA SER A 134 -6.34 5.00 7.16
C SER A 134 -7.35 5.88 6.41
N PRO A 135 -7.78 5.50 5.18
CA PRO A 135 -8.81 6.23 4.43
C PRO A 135 -10.19 6.21 5.12
N PHE A 136 -10.35 5.39 6.18
CA PHE A 136 -11.59 5.33 6.96
C PHE A 136 -11.67 6.41 8.05
N GLN A 137 -10.60 7.19 8.27
CA GLN A 137 -10.62 8.36 9.15
C GLN A 137 -11.42 9.49 8.51
N GLN A 138 -12.02 10.35 9.33
CA GLN A 138 -12.77 11.52 8.84
C GLN A 138 -11.85 12.51 8.12
N THR A 139 -10.63 12.69 8.65
CA THR A 139 -9.57 13.51 8.06
C THR A 139 -8.31 12.69 7.93
N SER A 140 -7.65 12.75 6.79
CA SER A 140 -6.36 12.09 6.62
C SER A 140 -5.27 12.87 7.35
N ASN A 141 -4.45 12.15 8.11
CA ASN A 141 -3.25 12.69 8.75
C ASN A 141 -2.00 12.55 7.84
N ASP A 142 -2.17 12.02 6.62
CA ASP A 142 -1.06 11.83 5.68
C ASP A 142 -0.47 13.19 5.25
N PRO A 143 0.79 13.49 5.57
CA PRO A 143 1.39 14.79 5.32
C PRO A 143 1.48 15.09 3.82
N LYS A 144 1.71 14.08 2.98
CA LYS A 144 1.76 14.26 1.53
C LYS A 144 0.40 14.60 0.96
N MET A 145 -0.65 13.93 1.44
CA MET A 145 -2.03 14.24 1.04
C MET A 145 -2.43 15.64 1.46
N GLN A 146 -2.11 16.05 2.70
CA GLN A 146 -2.37 17.40 3.18
C GLN A 146 -1.67 18.45 2.34
N GLN A 147 -0.41 18.24 1.98
CA GLN A 147 0.33 19.16 1.12
C GLN A 147 -0.29 19.27 -0.28
N ILE A 148 -0.70 18.17 -0.89
CA ILE A 148 -1.38 18.18 -2.19
C ILE A 148 -2.68 18.98 -2.11
N VAL A 149 -3.50 18.75 -1.09
CA VAL A 149 -4.76 19.49 -0.89
C VAL A 149 -4.50 20.98 -0.70
N ASN A 150 -3.46 21.36 0.05
CA ASN A 150 -3.08 22.75 0.23
C ASN A 150 -2.67 23.42 -1.09
N ILE A 151 -1.85 22.72 -1.90
CA ILE A 151 -1.45 23.21 -3.25
C ILE A 151 -2.68 23.36 -4.14
N VAL A 152 -3.56 22.36 -4.21
CA VAL A 152 -4.78 22.42 -5.01
C VAL A 152 -5.65 23.60 -4.57
N THR A 153 -5.85 23.79 -3.26
CA THR A 153 -6.65 24.88 -2.69
C THR A 153 -6.04 26.24 -3.04
N GLU A 154 -4.73 26.41 -2.92
CA GLU A 154 -4.03 27.65 -3.28
C GLU A 154 -4.22 28.01 -4.75
N PHE A 155 -4.05 27.06 -5.67
CA PHE A 155 -4.18 27.33 -7.11
C PHE A 155 -5.62 27.58 -7.52
N THR A 156 -6.58 26.83 -6.98
CA THR A 156 -8.01 27.01 -7.29
C THR A 156 -8.55 28.32 -6.75
N SER A 157 -8.10 28.79 -5.57
CA SER A 157 -8.45 30.11 -5.05
C SER A 157 -7.99 31.25 -5.98
N LYS A 158 -6.93 31.04 -6.74
CA LYS A 158 -6.43 31.94 -7.80
C LYS A 158 -7.13 31.70 -9.16
N ARG A 159 -8.25 30.97 -9.18
CA ARG A 159 -9.02 30.60 -10.38
C ARG A 159 -8.19 29.83 -11.44
N LYS A 160 -7.17 29.08 -11.00
CA LYS A 160 -6.40 28.22 -11.89
C LYS A 160 -6.99 26.80 -11.88
N LYS A 161 -6.94 26.13 -13.05
CA LYS A 161 -7.26 24.71 -13.15
C LYS A 161 -6.07 23.89 -12.68
N VAL A 162 -6.32 22.85 -11.90
CA VAL A 162 -5.30 21.93 -11.37
C VAL A 162 -5.64 20.52 -11.84
N ILE A 163 -4.65 19.78 -12.31
CA ILE A 163 -4.76 18.36 -12.63
C ILE A 163 -3.75 17.65 -11.72
N VAL A 164 -4.22 16.64 -10.98
CA VAL A 164 -3.40 15.80 -10.10
C VAL A 164 -3.29 14.43 -10.73
N PHE A 165 -2.08 13.94 -10.89
CA PHE A 165 -1.79 12.58 -11.37
C PHE A 165 -1.21 11.74 -10.25
N SER A 166 -1.67 10.50 -10.15
CA SER A 166 -1.06 9.47 -9.32
C SER A 166 -1.12 8.13 -10.05
N LYS A 167 -0.13 7.27 -9.82
CA LYS A 167 -0.12 5.89 -10.33
C LYS A 167 -1.21 5.05 -9.64
N TYR A 168 -1.54 5.36 -8.37
CA TYR A 168 -2.41 4.54 -7.55
C TYR A 168 -3.79 5.16 -7.37
N THR A 169 -4.83 4.40 -7.69
CA THR A 169 -6.24 4.79 -7.55
C THR A 169 -6.59 5.11 -6.10
N ASP A 170 -6.10 4.32 -5.14
CA ASP A 170 -6.30 4.58 -3.70
C ASP A 170 -5.84 5.99 -3.31
N THR A 171 -4.70 6.45 -3.88
CA THR A 171 -4.15 7.79 -3.64
C THR A 171 -5.04 8.87 -4.26
N VAL A 172 -5.55 8.65 -5.46
CA VAL A 172 -6.46 9.60 -6.15
C VAL A 172 -7.77 9.73 -5.39
N ASP A 173 -8.35 8.61 -4.96
CA ASP A 173 -9.62 8.59 -4.22
C ASP A 173 -9.50 9.31 -2.88
N GLU A 174 -8.40 9.15 -2.15
CA GLU A 174 -8.18 9.85 -0.90
C GLU A 174 -7.98 11.37 -1.12
N ILE A 175 -7.21 11.77 -2.13
CA ILE A 175 -7.06 13.19 -2.51
C ILE A 175 -8.43 13.79 -2.85
N LYS A 176 -9.23 13.11 -3.67
CA LYS A 176 -10.59 13.54 -4.04
C LYS A 176 -11.47 13.72 -2.80
N LYS A 177 -11.48 12.74 -1.90
CA LYS A 177 -12.24 12.79 -0.65
C LYS A 177 -11.82 13.99 0.21
N MET A 178 -10.52 14.21 0.39
CA MET A 178 -10.01 15.34 1.16
C MET A 178 -10.38 16.69 0.55
N ILE A 179 -10.27 16.84 -0.78
CA ILE A 179 -10.66 18.07 -1.48
C ILE A 179 -12.16 18.34 -1.28
N LEU A 180 -13.01 17.32 -1.42
CA LEU A 180 -14.47 17.48 -1.24
C LEU A 180 -14.85 17.84 0.20
N ASN A 181 -14.10 17.35 1.19
CA ASN A 181 -14.31 17.65 2.60
C ASN A 181 -13.79 19.06 2.99
N THR A 182 -12.92 19.65 2.20
CA THR A 182 -12.42 21.02 2.45
C THR A 182 -13.48 22.03 2.05
N SER A 183 -14.21 22.57 3.05
CA SER A 183 -15.44 23.35 2.94
C SER A 183 -15.39 24.58 2.00
N ASN A 184 -14.23 25.00 1.55
CA ASN A 184 -14.05 26.13 0.62
C ASN A 184 -14.15 25.72 -0.88
N LEU A 185 -14.15 24.44 -1.21
CA LEU A 185 -14.19 23.94 -2.58
C LEU A 185 -15.57 23.38 -2.98
N GLN A 186 -16.51 23.22 -2.04
CA GLN A 186 -17.89 22.77 -2.30
C GLN A 186 -18.74 23.74 -3.17
N LYS A 187 -18.17 24.89 -3.55
CA LYS A 187 -18.85 25.91 -4.39
C LYS A 187 -18.30 26.00 -5.82
N ILE A 188 -17.51 25.03 -6.25
CA ILE A 188 -16.97 24.99 -7.62
C ILE A 188 -17.55 23.76 -8.31
N GLU A 189 -18.84 23.79 -8.62
CA GLU A 189 -19.48 23.08 -9.71
C GLU A 189 -19.60 24.00 -10.93
#